data_b69d981ff637c7706e55377c6c7b1d56
#
_entry.id   b69d981ff637c7706e55377c6c7b1d56
#
_cell.length_a   1.000
_cell.length_b   1.000
_cell.length_c   1.000
_cell.angle_alpha   90.00
_cell.angle_beta   90.00
_cell.angle_gamma   90.00
#
_symmetry.space_group_name_H-M   'P 1'
#
loop_
_entity.id
_entity.type
_entity.pdbx_description
1 polymer ?
#
loop_
_entity_poly.entity_id
_entity_poly.type
_entity_poly.pdbx_seq_one_letter_code
_entity_poly.pdbx_strand_id
1 'polypeptide(L)'
;VETLLAALKGSNKPFLHTSGSSIVGDASGGKASEVIYFESNLPEPTVDKAARVAIDNLILAAANDGVNSAVICNTLIYGHSLGVKRDSVQLPRLLKQARKSGVVRHVGSGQNIWSNVHIEDVVALYLLALTKNVPGTFYFVESSEAAFIDMTTAIAQALNLGKPQD
;
A
#
# COMPACT_ATOMS: atom_id res chain seq x y z
N VAL A 1 -12.65 -2.37 15.59
CA VAL A 1 -12.09 -1.02 15.58
C VAL A 1 -12.79 -0.16 16.62
N GLU A 2 -14.11 0.04 16.56
CA GLU A 2 -14.89 0.90 17.46
C GLU A 2 -14.61 0.68 18.95
N THR A 3 -14.57 -0.58 19.40
CA THR A 3 -14.25 -0.94 20.80
C THR A 3 -12.89 -0.41 21.26
N LEU A 4 -11.87 -0.51 20.38
CA LEU A 4 -10.53 -0.01 20.68
C LEU A 4 -10.51 1.53 20.74
N LEU A 5 -11.17 2.20 19.79
CA LEU A 5 -11.26 3.65 19.79
C LEU A 5 -12.00 4.17 21.02
N ALA A 6 -13.11 3.53 21.40
CA ALA A 6 -13.85 3.88 22.62
C ALA A 6 -12.97 3.75 23.87
N ALA A 7 -12.17 2.69 23.98
CA ALA A 7 -11.24 2.49 25.08
C ALA A 7 -10.10 3.50 25.12
N LEU A 8 -9.75 4.11 23.98
CA LEU A 8 -8.67 5.09 23.86
C LEU A 8 -9.15 6.55 23.94
N LYS A 9 -10.46 6.79 23.96
CA LYS A 9 -11.07 8.10 23.98
C LYS A 9 -10.49 8.98 25.09
N GLY A 10 -10.06 10.20 24.76
CA GLY A 10 -9.47 11.17 25.70
C GLY A 10 -8.07 10.80 26.22
N SER A 11 -7.48 9.68 25.79
CA SER A 11 -6.19 9.21 26.33
C SER A 11 -4.97 9.83 25.65
N ASN A 12 -5.13 10.45 24.50
CA ASN A 12 -4.05 10.90 23.61
C ASN A 12 -3.01 9.82 23.27
N LYS A 13 -3.37 8.53 23.44
CA LYS A 13 -2.48 7.42 23.09
C LYS A 13 -2.47 7.20 21.58
N PRO A 14 -1.32 6.82 21.00
CA PRO A 14 -1.23 6.57 19.57
C PRO A 14 -2.05 5.34 19.16
N PHE A 15 -2.81 5.47 18.09
CA PHE A 15 -3.52 4.40 17.43
C PHE A 15 -3.26 4.45 15.92
N LEU A 16 -2.35 3.60 15.44
CA LEU A 16 -1.97 3.53 14.03
C LEU A 16 -2.75 2.41 13.34
N HIS A 17 -3.52 2.75 12.33
CA HIS A 17 -4.25 1.80 11.50
C HIS A 17 -3.52 1.55 10.19
N THR A 18 -3.30 0.28 9.87
CA THR A 18 -2.70 -0.11 8.58
C THR A 18 -3.79 -0.22 7.51
N SER A 19 -3.76 0.66 6.53
CA SER A 19 -4.55 0.58 5.30
C SER A 19 -3.67 0.16 4.11
N GLY A 20 -4.13 0.32 2.89
CA GLY A 20 -3.36 -0.02 1.70
C GLY A 20 -3.86 0.71 0.46
N SER A 21 -2.94 1.12 -0.40
CA SER A 21 -3.17 1.99 -1.57
C SER A 21 -4.18 1.46 -2.59
N SER A 22 -4.60 0.20 -2.48
CA SER A 22 -5.70 -0.31 -3.31
C SER A 22 -7.04 0.40 -3.10
N ILE A 23 -7.17 1.25 -2.06
CA ILE A 23 -8.36 2.09 -1.85
C ILE A 23 -8.53 3.16 -2.91
N VAL A 24 -7.44 3.58 -3.54
CA VAL A 24 -7.43 4.55 -4.64
C VAL A 24 -7.13 3.91 -6.00
N GLY A 25 -7.00 2.58 -6.04
CA GLY A 25 -6.74 1.85 -7.28
C GLY A 25 -7.90 1.94 -8.26
N ASP A 26 -7.58 2.08 -9.53
CA ASP A 26 -8.53 2.08 -10.63
C ASP A 26 -8.56 0.74 -11.38
N ALA A 27 -9.48 0.60 -12.33
CA ALA A 27 -9.62 -0.55 -13.21
C ALA A 27 -9.07 -0.24 -14.61
N SER A 28 -7.87 0.33 -14.69
CA SER A 28 -7.24 0.79 -15.96
C SER A 28 -6.96 -0.34 -16.96
N GLY A 29 -7.05 -1.61 -16.55
CA GLY A 29 -6.81 -2.77 -17.42
C GLY A 29 -5.37 -2.81 -17.95
N GLY A 30 -4.40 -2.38 -17.13
CA GLY A 30 -2.98 -2.35 -17.50
C GLY A 30 -2.57 -1.13 -18.32
N LYS A 31 -3.45 -0.16 -18.53
CA LYS A 31 -3.13 1.10 -19.23
C LYS A 31 -2.47 2.09 -18.28
N ALA A 32 -1.68 3.02 -18.85
CA ALA A 32 -1.17 4.16 -18.09
C ALA A 32 -2.32 5.05 -17.60
N SER A 33 -2.10 5.66 -16.44
CA SER A 33 -2.98 6.70 -15.88
C SER A 33 -2.10 7.87 -15.45
N GLU A 34 -2.56 9.09 -15.67
CA GLU A 34 -1.89 10.31 -15.18
C GLU A 34 -2.51 10.82 -13.87
N VAL A 35 -3.44 10.07 -13.31
CA VAL A 35 -4.09 10.44 -12.05
C VAL A 35 -3.12 10.24 -10.89
N ILE A 36 -2.87 11.32 -10.14
CA ILE A 36 -2.05 11.32 -8.93
C ILE A 36 -2.98 11.55 -7.74
N TYR A 37 -2.83 10.72 -6.72
CA TYR A 37 -3.63 10.79 -5.50
C TYR A 37 -2.85 11.47 -4.38
N PHE A 38 -3.54 12.29 -3.60
CA PHE A 38 -2.97 13.01 -2.45
C PHE A 38 -3.80 12.72 -1.20
N GLU A 39 -3.17 12.76 -0.04
CA GLU A 39 -3.83 12.55 1.25
C GLU A 39 -4.96 13.55 1.51
N SER A 40 -4.81 14.76 0.99
CA SER A 40 -5.81 15.84 1.12
C SER A 40 -7.00 15.73 0.18
N ASN A 41 -6.95 14.85 -0.82
CA ASN A 41 -7.99 14.71 -1.83
C ASN A 41 -8.10 13.25 -2.30
N LEU A 42 -8.59 12.38 -1.43
CA LEU A 42 -8.87 11.00 -1.78
C LEU A 42 -10.13 10.93 -2.65
N PRO A 43 -10.16 10.07 -3.67
CA PRO A 43 -11.33 9.89 -4.52
C PRO A 43 -12.45 9.15 -3.77
N GLU A 44 -13.66 9.25 -4.27
CA GLU A 44 -14.74 8.38 -3.81
C GLU A 44 -14.35 6.90 -4.02
N PRO A 45 -14.49 6.07 -2.99
CA PRO A 45 -14.08 4.67 -3.09
C PRO A 45 -14.99 3.89 -4.04
N THR A 46 -14.41 2.93 -4.73
CA THR A 46 -15.20 1.90 -5.43
C THR A 46 -16.01 1.07 -4.42
N VAL A 47 -17.10 0.44 -4.87
CA VAL A 47 -18.03 -0.31 -3.99
C VAL A 47 -17.30 -1.38 -3.16
N ASP A 48 -16.34 -2.07 -3.75
CA ASP A 48 -15.54 -3.11 -3.08
C ASP A 48 -14.52 -2.56 -2.07
N LYS A 49 -14.23 -1.26 -2.09
CA LYS A 49 -13.31 -0.56 -1.17
C LYS A 49 -14.04 0.29 -0.13
N ALA A 50 -15.31 0.59 -0.33
CA ALA A 50 -16.08 1.49 0.53
C ALA A 50 -16.02 1.12 2.02
N ALA A 51 -16.13 -0.16 2.35
CA ALA A 51 -16.05 -0.61 3.74
C ALA A 51 -14.67 -0.36 4.38
N ARG A 52 -13.58 -0.50 3.62
CA ARG A 52 -12.23 -0.20 4.10
C ARG A 52 -12.05 1.30 4.31
N VAL A 53 -12.47 2.12 3.36
CA VAL A 53 -12.39 3.58 3.46
C VAL A 53 -13.25 4.10 4.61
N ALA A 54 -14.41 3.48 4.88
CA ALA A 54 -15.23 3.82 6.05
C ALA A 54 -14.48 3.56 7.37
N ILE A 55 -13.68 2.50 7.46
CA ILE A 55 -12.82 2.24 8.62
C ILE A 55 -11.73 3.29 8.72
N ASP A 56 -11.06 3.63 7.62
CA ASP A 56 -10.02 4.67 7.60
C ASP A 56 -10.60 6.01 8.09
N ASN A 57 -11.77 6.41 7.60
CA ASN A 57 -12.44 7.63 8.04
C ASN A 57 -12.83 7.62 9.52
N LEU A 58 -13.29 6.47 10.04
CA LEU A 58 -13.58 6.31 11.47
C LEU A 58 -12.32 6.52 12.33
N ILE A 59 -11.17 6.00 11.88
CA ILE A 59 -9.88 6.17 12.56
C ILE A 59 -9.45 7.65 12.56
N LEU A 60 -9.55 8.32 11.41
CA LEU A 60 -9.21 9.74 11.30
C LEU A 60 -10.10 10.60 12.20
N ALA A 61 -11.41 10.33 12.21
CA ALA A 61 -12.37 11.06 13.04
C ALA A 61 -12.15 10.89 14.55
N ALA A 62 -11.54 9.77 14.98
CA ALA A 62 -11.26 9.52 16.40
C ALA A 62 -10.29 10.54 17.03
N ALA A 63 -9.57 11.31 16.22
CA ALA A 63 -8.77 12.44 16.67
C ALA A 63 -9.63 13.50 17.41
N ASN A 64 -10.87 13.71 16.97
CA ASN A 64 -11.83 14.63 17.61
C ASN A 64 -12.24 14.16 19.00
N ASP A 65 -12.08 12.87 19.27
CA ASP A 65 -12.37 12.23 20.56
C ASP A 65 -11.12 12.07 21.44
N GLY A 66 -10.02 12.74 21.10
CA GLY A 66 -8.78 12.74 21.87
C GLY A 66 -7.98 11.43 21.76
N VAL A 67 -8.06 10.74 20.64
CA VAL A 67 -7.18 9.62 20.27
C VAL A 67 -6.09 10.17 19.34
N ASN A 68 -4.82 9.86 19.59
CA ASN A 68 -3.74 10.20 18.66
C ASN A 68 -3.71 9.17 17.51
N SER A 69 -4.74 9.25 16.65
CA SER A 69 -4.97 8.31 15.56
C SER A 69 -4.28 8.70 14.27
N ALA A 70 -3.86 7.70 13.49
CA ALA A 70 -3.41 7.89 12.10
C ALA A 70 -3.74 6.66 11.25
N VAL A 71 -3.91 6.90 9.95
CA VAL A 71 -4.00 5.86 8.92
C VAL A 71 -2.68 5.79 8.17
N ILE A 72 -2.07 4.61 8.14
CA ILE A 72 -0.84 4.31 7.40
C ILE A 72 -1.21 3.49 6.17
N CYS A 73 -1.33 4.15 5.03
CA CYS A 73 -1.76 3.56 3.77
C CYS A 73 -0.55 3.07 2.97
N ASN A 74 -0.20 1.80 3.14
CA ASN A 74 0.96 1.21 2.49
C ASN A 74 0.73 0.97 1.00
N THR A 75 1.75 1.24 0.21
CA THR A 75 1.85 0.87 -1.20
C THR A 75 2.42 -0.55 -1.36
N LEU A 76 2.98 -0.92 -2.50
CA LEU A 76 3.65 -2.20 -2.68
C LEU A 76 4.92 -2.23 -1.82
N ILE A 77 4.90 -3.04 -0.76
CA ILE A 77 6.06 -3.22 0.12
C ILE A 77 6.99 -4.27 -0.48
N TYR A 78 8.28 -3.95 -0.61
CA TYR A 78 9.31 -4.87 -1.04
C TYR A 78 10.50 -4.91 -0.06
N GLY A 79 11.46 -5.80 -0.31
CA GLY A 79 12.63 -5.99 0.53
C GLY A 79 12.51 -7.16 1.50
N HIS A 80 13.57 -7.39 2.26
CA HIS A 80 13.63 -8.43 3.30
C HIS A 80 13.48 -7.82 4.67
N SER A 81 12.47 -8.26 5.42
CA SER A 81 12.30 -7.82 6.80
C SER A 81 13.23 -8.58 7.76
N LEU A 82 13.50 -7.96 8.90
CA LEU A 82 14.21 -8.61 10.02
C LEU A 82 13.27 -9.46 10.90
N GLY A 83 11.96 -9.47 10.58
CA GLY A 83 10.95 -10.19 11.33
C GLY A 83 10.86 -11.68 11.00
N VAL A 84 9.80 -12.32 11.49
CA VAL A 84 9.55 -13.77 11.31
C VAL A 84 9.32 -14.13 9.85
N LYS A 85 8.56 -13.34 9.11
CA LYS A 85 8.38 -13.48 7.67
C LYS A 85 9.28 -12.48 6.97
N ARG A 86 10.30 -12.98 6.30
CA ARG A 86 11.33 -12.14 5.68
C ARG A 86 10.94 -11.59 4.32
N ASP A 87 10.11 -12.32 3.57
CA ASP A 87 9.75 -11.94 2.21
C ASP A 87 8.46 -11.11 2.17
N SER A 88 8.40 -10.17 1.26
CA SER A 88 7.18 -9.48 0.86
C SER A 88 6.19 -10.44 0.20
N VAL A 89 5.02 -9.95 -0.23
CA VAL A 89 3.97 -10.82 -0.77
C VAL A 89 3.90 -10.77 -2.30
N GLN A 90 3.85 -9.57 -2.88
CA GLN A 90 3.53 -9.39 -4.30
C GLN A 90 4.66 -9.86 -5.21
N LEU A 91 5.87 -9.33 -5.05
CA LEU A 91 7.01 -9.70 -5.89
C LEU A 91 7.36 -11.19 -5.81
N PRO A 92 7.45 -11.82 -4.62
CA PRO A 92 7.67 -13.26 -4.54
C PRO A 92 6.58 -14.10 -5.21
N ARG A 93 5.32 -13.66 -5.22
CA ARG A 93 4.23 -14.33 -5.94
C ARG A 93 4.42 -14.28 -7.45
N LEU A 94 4.80 -13.11 -8.00
CA LEU A 94 5.10 -12.96 -9.42
C LEU A 94 6.29 -13.85 -9.83
N LEU A 95 7.38 -13.84 -9.05
CA LEU A 95 8.54 -14.70 -9.27
C LEU A 95 8.18 -16.20 -9.24
N LYS A 96 7.39 -16.62 -8.25
CA LYS A 96 6.95 -18.01 -8.12
C LYS A 96 6.08 -18.43 -9.31
N GLN A 97 5.17 -17.56 -9.74
CA GLN A 97 4.31 -17.83 -10.89
C GLN A 97 5.13 -17.92 -12.17
N ALA A 98 6.05 -16.99 -12.39
CA ALA A 98 6.94 -16.98 -13.55
C ALA A 98 7.80 -18.27 -13.64
N ARG A 99 8.39 -18.70 -12.51
CA ARG A 99 9.16 -19.95 -12.43
C ARG A 99 8.30 -21.17 -12.74
N LYS A 100 7.05 -21.19 -12.28
CA LYS A 100 6.13 -22.34 -12.50
C LYS A 100 5.64 -22.42 -13.94
N SER A 101 5.31 -21.29 -14.55
CA SER A 101 4.73 -21.23 -15.90
C SER A 101 5.77 -21.12 -17.03
N GLY A 102 7.02 -20.73 -16.70
CA GLY A 102 8.04 -20.39 -17.71
C GLY A 102 7.79 -19.04 -18.39
N VAL A 103 6.77 -18.28 -17.95
CA VAL A 103 6.35 -17.01 -18.55
C VAL A 103 6.08 -15.99 -17.47
N VAL A 104 6.53 -14.75 -17.68
CA VAL A 104 6.17 -13.59 -16.85
C VAL A 104 4.96 -12.92 -17.48
N ARG A 105 3.95 -12.58 -16.68
CA ARG A 105 2.70 -11.99 -17.17
C ARG A 105 2.42 -10.62 -16.57
N HIS A 106 1.79 -9.77 -17.36
CA HIS A 106 1.16 -8.52 -16.95
C HIS A 106 -0.28 -8.47 -17.49
N VAL A 107 -1.02 -7.45 -17.15
CA VAL A 107 -2.38 -7.21 -17.67
C VAL A 107 -2.31 -6.13 -18.74
N GLY A 108 -2.91 -6.35 -19.90
CA GLY A 108 -2.96 -5.41 -21.00
C GLY A 108 -1.57 -4.95 -21.43
N SER A 109 -1.33 -3.65 -21.53
CA SER A 109 -0.02 -3.10 -21.90
C SER A 109 1.02 -3.12 -20.76
N GLY A 110 0.61 -3.39 -19.52
CA GLY A 110 1.48 -3.31 -18.34
C GLY A 110 1.96 -1.89 -18.00
N GLN A 111 1.34 -0.86 -18.59
CA GLN A 111 1.73 0.54 -18.39
C GLN A 111 1.15 1.17 -17.11
N ASN A 112 0.32 0.43 -16.38
CA ASN A 112 -0.18 0.86 -15.08
C ASN A 112 0.98 1.01 -14.09
N ILE A 113 0.97 2.13 -13.35
CA ILE A 113 2.03 2.48 -12.40
C ILE A 113 1.60 2.04 -11.01
N TRP A 114 2.54 1.46 -10.26
CA TRP A 114 2.38 1.15 -8.85
C TRP A 114 3.43 1.88 -8.03
N SER A 115 2.96 2.63 -7.05
CA SER A 115 3.83 3.14 -5.99
C SER A 115 4.35 1.99 -5.15
N ASN A 116 5.58 2.10 -4.69
CA ASN A 116 6.25 1.07 -3.91
C ASN A 116 7.13 1.67 -2.82
N VAL A 117 7.48 0.85 -1.83
CA VAL A 117 8.25 1.28 -0.66
C VAL A 117 9.09 0.13 -0.10
N HIS A 118 10.30 0.41 0.34
CA HIS A 118 11.13 -0.57 1.03
C HIS A 118 10.61 -0.81 2.46
N ILE A 119 10.68 -2.06 2.94
CA ILE A 119 10.16 -2.42 4.28
C ILE A 119 10.81 -1.60 5.41
N GLU A 120 12.08 -1.23 5.29
CA GLU A 120 12.75 -0.42 6.31
C GLU A 120 12.16 0.98 6.40
N ASP A 121 11.81 1.60 5.26
CA ASP A 121 11.16 2.92 5.24
C ASP A 121 9.76 2.85 5.84
N VAL A 122 9.01 1.77 5.57
CA VAL A 122 7.72 1.50 6.22
C VAL A 122 7.89 1.48 7.74
N VAL A 123 8.85 0.69 8.25
CA VAL A 123 9.11 0.58 9.69
C VAL A 123 9.52 1.93 10.27
N ALA A 124 10.39 2.67 9.59
CA ALA A 124 10.82 4.00 10.03
C ALA A 124 9.63 4.97 10.15
N LEU A 125 8.70 4.96 9.17
CA LEU A 125 7.49 5.78 9.24
C LEU A 125 6.60 5.40 10.42
N TYR A 126 6.37 4.10 10.66
CA TYR A 126 5.58 3.67 11.83
C TYR A 126 6.20 4.14 13.16
N LEU A 127 7.53 4.06 13.30
CA LEU A 127 8.22 4.55 14.50
C LEU A 127 8.10 6.06 14.66
N LEU A 128 8.22 6.80 13.57
CA LEU A 128 8.02 8.26 13.56
C LEU A 128 6.56 8.60 13.91
N ALA A 129 5.59 7.93 13.33
CA ALA A 129 4.18 8.15 13.60
C ALA A 129 3.83 7.85 15.07
N LEU A 130 4.41 6.84 15.70
CA LEU A 130 4.20 6.57 17.13
C LEU A 130 4.61 7.73 18.03
N THR A 131 5.60 8.52 17.63
CA THR A 131 6.21 9.56 18.47
C THR A 131 5.90 11.00 18.04
N LYS A 132 5.62 11.21 16.75
CA LYS A 132 5.50 12.55 16.14
C LYS A 132 4.21 12.75 15.36
N ASN A 133 3.25 11.82 15.44
CA ASN A 133 2.00 11.93 14.68
C ASN A 133 1.22 13.21 15.07
N VAL A 134 0.58 13.79 14.06
CA VAL A 134 -0.50 14.75 14.25
C VAL A 134 -1.81 13.94 14.22
N PRO A 135 -2.64 14.00 15.28
CA PRO A 135 -3.87 13.22 15.33
C PRO A 135 -4.78 13.45 14.13
N GLY A 136 -5.36 12.37 13.60
CA GLY A 136 -6.24 12.42 12.44
C GLY A 136 -5.52 12.51 11.09
N THR A 137 -4.24 12.16 11.03
CA THR A 137 -3.46 12.23 9.78
C THR A 137 -3.56 10.92 8.99
N PHE A 138 -3.70 11.07 7.69
CA PHE A 138 -3.55 9.99 6.71
C PHE A 138 -2.17 10.11 6.05
N TYR A 139 -1.47 9.00 5.90
CA TYR A 139 -0.16 8.93 5.24
C TYR A 139 -0.19 7.92 4.12
N PHE A 140 0.09 8.33 2.88
CA PHE A 140 0.56 7.40 1.86
C PHE A 140 2.02 7.03 2.14
N VAL A 141 2.32 5.74 2.09
CA VAL A 141 3.67 5.22 2.38
C VAL A 141 4.29 4.77 1.08
N GLU A 142 5.06 5.64 0.48
CA GLU A 142 5.78 5.37 -0.76
C GLU A 142 7.17 6.00 -0.75
N SER A 143 8.08 5.47 -1.55
CA SER A 143 9.40 6.05 -1.81
C SER A 143 9.72 6.09 -3.31
N SER A 144 8.99 5.35 -4.12
CA SER A 144 9.16 5.31 -5.58
C SER A 144 7.94 4.72 -6.27
N GLU A 145 7.94 4.78 -7.60
CA GLU A 145 6.93 4.17 -8.45
C GLU A 145 7.56 3.38 -9.60
N ALA A 146 6.83 2.45 -10.17
CA ALA A 146 7.27 1.69 -11.34
C ALA A 146 6.08 1.27 -12.19
N ALA A 147 6.24 1.30 -13.52
CA ALA A 147 5.29 0.67 -14.41
C ALA A 147 5.35 -0.86 -14.24
N PHE A 148 4.21 -1.53 -14.31
CA PHE A 148 4.14 -2.96 -14.10
C PHE A 148 4.96 -3.73 -15.14
N ILE A 149 5.03 -3.23 -16.38
CA ILE A 149 5.87 -3.78 -17.45
C ILE A 149 7.36 -3.77 -17.10
N ASP A 150 7.84 -2.73 -16.41
CA ASP A 150 9.25 -2.64 -16.00
C ASP A 150 9.58 -3.68 -14.93
N MET A 151 8.69 -3.84 -13.94
CA MET A 151 8.83 -4.89 -12.92
C MET A 151 8.82 -6.29 -13.54
N THR A 152 7.91 -6.56 -14.46
CA THR A 152 7.82 -7.87 -15.12
C THR A 152 8.99 -8.12 -16.05
N THR A 153 9.52 -7.09 -16.71
CA THR A 153 10.74 -7.17 -17.53
C THR A 153 11.97 -7.50 -16.66
N ALA A 154 12.11 -6.84 -15.51
CA ALA A 154 13.19 -7.15 -14.58
C ALA A 154 13.10 -8.59 -14.05
N ILE A 155 11.91 -9.08 -13.76
CA ILE A 155 11.67 -10.49 -13.36
C ILE A 155 12.07 -11.45 -14.49
N ALA A 156 11.68 -11.15 -15.73
CA ALA A 156 11.99 -11.98 -16.89
C ALA A 156 13.52 -12.08 -17.09
N GLN A 157 14.22 -10.96 -16.99
CA GLN A 157 15.68 -10.92 -17.07
C GLN A 157 16.36 -11.72 -15.94
N ALA A 158 15.92 -11.53 -14.70
CA ALA A 158 16.47 -12.24 -13.53
C ALA A 158 16.27 -13.76 -13.59
N LEU A 159 15.24 -14.22 -14.30
CA LEU A 159 14.91 -15.64 -14.45
C LEU A 159 15.39 -16.24 -15.79
N ASN A 160 16.06 -15.45 -16.65
CA ASN A 160 16.42 -15.82 -18.02
C ASN A 160 15.24 -16.34 -18.84
N LEU A 161 14.07 -15.69 -18.69
CA LEU A 161 12.85 -16.00 -19.45
C LEU A 161 12.70 -15.03 -20.63
N GLY A 162 11.80 -15.39 -21.56
CA GLY A 162 11.42 -14.51 -22.67
C GLY A 162 10.75 -13.22 -22.21
N LYS A 163 10.44 -12.32 -23.16
CA LYS A 163 9.72 -11.07 -22.87
C LYS A 163 8.41 -11.35 -22.12
N PRO A 164 8.01 -10.45 -21.19
CA PRO A 164 6.72 -10.56 -20.54
C PRO A 164 5.56 -10.59 -21.55
N GLN A 165 4.49 -11.24 -21.18
CA GLN A 165 3.29 -11.44 -22.00
C GLN A 165 2.04 -10.95 -21.26
N ASP A 166 1.01 -10.58 -22.01
CA ASP A 166 -0.32 -10.32 -21.48
C ASP A 166 -1.02 -11.63 -21.04
#